data_ef918b161d3a7938eaa81bffdbd46126
#
_entry.id   ef918b161d3a7938eaa81bffdbd46126
#
_cell.length_a   1.000
_cell.length_b   1.000
_cell.length_c   1.000
_cell.angle_alpha   90.00
_cell.angle_beta   90.00
_cell.angle_gamma   90.00
#
_symmetry.space_group_name_H-M   'P 1'
#
loop_
_entity.id
_entity.type
_entity.pdbx_description
1 polymer ?
#
loop_
_entity_poly.entity_id
_entity_poly.type
_entity_poly.pdbx_seq_one_letter_code
_entity_poly.pdbx_strand_id
1 'polypeptide(L)'
;IILESGEPRDVHHFATLLGFGASAVNPYLAQESIRELIELHMLDKDYYAAVEDYNNAVIHGIVKIASKMGISTIQSYQGSKIFEAIGIHQDVIEKYFTDTVSRIGGISLSDIAEDVEALHARAFDPLGLTTDETLDSAGSHKFRSGMEEHLYNPQTIHLLQLATRTGDYEKFKEYTKLIDKETQALNIRGLMDFKYPKKAIPLEQVESVESIVKRFKTGAMSYGSISQEAHETLAIAMNMLHGKSNSGEGGESLDRLEIG
;
A
#
# COMPACT_ATOMS: atom_id res chain seq x y z
N ILE A 1 -22.78 11.24 20.70
CA ILE A 1 -21.43 10.99 21.23
C ILE A 1 -20.50 12.03 20.61
N ILE A 2 -19.77 12.77 21.45
CA ILE A 2 -18.67 13.64 21.05
C ILE A 2 -17.40 12.89 21.36
N LEU A 3 -16.50 12.77 20.39
CA LEU A 3 -15.25 12.02 20.50
C LEU A 3 -14.08 13.00 20.41
N GLU A 4 -13.21 12.97 21.42
CA GLU A 4 -11.97 13.70 21.47
C GLU A 4 -10.82 12.71 21.41
N SER A 5 -9.95 12.82 20.43
CA SER A 5 -8.85 11.85 20.21
C SER A 5 -7.72 12.45 19.40
N GLY A 6 -6.50 11.99 19.67
CA GLY A 6 -5.32 12.29 18.85
C GLY A 6 -5.19 11.44 17.59
N GLU A 7 -6.00 10.37 17.43
CA GLU A 7 -5.84 9.43 16.32
C GLU A 7 -6.42 9.90 14.98
N PRO A 8 -7.60 10.57 14.94
CA PRO A 8 -8.18 10.98 13.66
C PRO A 8 -7.36 12.09 13.00
N ARG A 9 -6.87 11.82 11.80
CA ARG A 9 -6.04 12.75 11.01
C ARG A 9 -6.48 12.83 9.55
N ASP A 10 -7.00 11.74 9.01
CA ASP A 10 -7.35 11.55 7.61
C ASP A 10 -8.88 11.42 7.46
N VAL A 11 -9.39 11.76 6.29
CA VAL A 11 -10.82 11.70 5.92
C VAL A 11 -11.46 10.37 6.30
N HIS A 12 -10.79 9.24 6.02
CA HIS A 12 -11.35 7.91 6.31
C HIS A 12 -11.44 7.62 7.80
N HIS A 13 -10.59 8.20 8.63
CA HIS A 13 -10.72 8.11 10.09
C HIS A 13 -12.03 8.74 10.56
N PHE A 14 -12.33 9.95 10.09
CA PHE A 14 -13.59 10.63 10.43
C PHE A 14 -14.81 9.91 9.87
N ALA A 15 -14.74 9.45 8.63
CA ALA A 15 -15.81 8.67 8.03
C ALA A 15 -16.13 7.40 8.84
N THR A 16 -15.10 6.69 9.30
CA THR A 16 -15.25 5.51 10.14
C THR A 16 -15.91 5.85 11.48
N LEU A 17 -15.43 6.90 12.16
CA LEU A 17 -15.98 7.32 13.45
C LEU A 17 -17.45 7.74 13.34
N LEU A 18 -17.82 8.49 12.31
CA LEU A 18 -19.22 8.85 12.01
C LEU A 18 -20.05 7.59 11.74
N GLY A 19 -19.54 6.66 10.95
CA GLY A 19 -20.20 5.41 10.62
C GLY A 19 -20.43 4.52 11.83
N PHE A 20 -19.59 4.60 12.87
CA PHE A 20 -19.80 3.95 14.17
C PHE A 20 -20.61 4.78 15.17
N GLY A 21 -21.09 5.98 14.80
CA GLY A 21 -22.08 6.74 15.56
C GLY A 21 -21.56 7.97 16.30
N ALA A 22 -20.32 8.42 16.03
CA ALA A 22 -19.87 9.71 16.54
C ALA A 22 -20.74 10.83 15.96
N SER A 23 -21.16 11.78 16.79
CA SER A 23 -21.91 12.97 16.34
C SER A 23 -20.99 14.16 16.06
N ALA A 24 -19.87 14.21 16.77
CA ALA A 24 -18.81 15.19 16.55
C ALA A 24 -17.46 14.57 16.90
N VAL A 25 -16.41 15.05 16.27
CA VAL A 25 -15.03 14.63 16.52
C VAL A 25 -14.16 15.86 16.73
N ASN A 26 -13.39 15.89 17.80
CA ASN A 26 -12.35 16.87 18.07
C ASN A 26 -10.97 16.24 17.83
N PRO A 27 -10.33 16.46 16.67
CA PRO A 27 -9.02 15.90 16.35
C PRO A 27 -7.90 16.79 16.89
N TYR A 28 -7.80 16.93 18.20
CA TYR A 28 -6.94 17.95 18.82
C TYR A 28 -5.49 17.84 18.38
N LEU A 29 -4.93 16.62 18.24
CA LEU A 29 -3.55 16.44 17.85
C LEU A 29 -3.27 16.84 16.40
N ALA A 30 -4.21 16.60 15.49
CA ALA A 30 -4.09 17.07 14.10
C ALA A 30 -4.05 18.61 14.04
N GLN A 31 -4.86 19.28 14.87
CA GLN A 31 -4.86 20.74 14.96
C GLN A 31 -3.58 21.28 15.62
N GLU A 32 -3.07 20.64 16.66
CA GLU A 32 -1.80 21.02 17.27
C GLU A 32 -0.61 20.79 16.32
N SER A 33 -0.65 19.71 15.52
CA SER A 33 0.37 19.49 14.46
C SER A 33 0.38 20.61 13.40
N ILE A 34 -0.78 21.16 13.05
CA ILE A 34 -0.86 22.34 12.18
C ILE A 34 -0.18 23.55 12.83
N ARG A 35 -0.37 23.76 14.13
CA ARG A 35 0.27 24.83 14.89
C ARG A 35 1.80 24.68 14.85
N GLU A 36 2.29 23.47 15.11
CA GLU A 36 3.72 23.16 15.08
C GLU A 36 4.33 23.41 13.71
N LEU A 37 3.68 23.00 12.61
CA LEU A 37 4.15 23.27 11.25
C LEU A 37 4.28 24.78 10.95
N ILE A 38 3.40 25.60 11.52
CA ILE A 38 3.48 27.07 11.40
C ILE A 38 4.66 27.63 12.22
N GLU A 39 4.82 27.16 13.46
CA GLU A 39 5.91 27.55 14.36
C GLU A 39 7.29 27.18 13.79
N LEU A 40 7.40 26.02 13.14
CA LEU A 40 8.60 25.55 12.45
C LEU A 40 8.81 26.21 11.06
N HIS A 41 7.96 27.14 10.67
CA HIS A 41 7.99 27.80 9.34
C HIS A 41 7.89 26.84 8.15
N MET A 42 7.28 25.68 8.36
CA MET A 42 6.98 24.70 7.32
C MET A 42 5.64 24.99 6.62
N LEU A 43 4.77 25.76 7.26
CA LEU A 43 3.50 26.22 6.71
C LEU A 43 3.37 27.73 6.94
N ASP A 44 3.37 28.50 5.87
CA ASP A 44 3.18 29.97 5.90
C ASP A 44 1.70 30.31 5.78
N LYS A 45 0.98 30.22 6.91
CA LYS A 45 -0.45 30.51 6.99
C LYS A 45 -0.86 30.87 8.43
N ASP A 46 -1.92 31.69 8.56
CA ASP A 46 -2.56 31.88 9.87
C ASP A 46 -3.15 30.57 10.39
N TYR A 47 -3.00 30.33 11.69
CA TYR A 47 -3.44 29.08 12.33
C TYR A 47 -4.94 28.79 12.12
N TYR A 48 -5.80 29.78 12.36
CA TYR A 48 -7.25 29.58 12.23
C TYR A 48 -7.66 29.30 10.79
N ALA A 49 -7.04 30.01 9.84
CA ALA A 49 -7.25 29.77 8.42
C ALA A 49 -6.74 28.37 7.98
N ALA A 50 -5.64 27.91 8.54
CA ALA A 50 -5.10 26.56 8.26
C ALA A 50 -6.00 25.45 8.83
N VAL A 51 -6.49 25.64 10.05
CA VAL A 51 -7.45 24.71 10.67
C VAL A 51 -8.78 24.68 9.92
N GLU A 52 -9.25 25.82 9.44
CA GLU A 52 -10.47 25.89 8.59
C GLU A 52 -10.29 25.15 7.28
N ASP A 53 -9.15 25.30 6.60
CA ASP A 53 -8.85 24.56 5.39
C ASP A 53 -8.81 23.04 5.65
N TYR A 54 -8.18 22.61 6.73
CA TYR A 54 -8.16 21.21 7.14
C TYR A 54 -9.58 20.68 7.36
N ASN A 55 -10.39 21.39 8.13
CA ASN A 55 -11.78 21.01 8.39
C ASN A 55 -12.59 20.93 7.09
N ASN A 56 -12.44 21.91 6.22
CA ASN A 56 -13.13 21.92 4.91
C ASN A 56 -12.70 20.74 4.04
N ALA A 57 -11.39 20.40 4.01
CA ALA A 57 -10.90 19.25 3.29
C ALA A 57 -11.50 17.93 3.81
N VAL A 58 -11.58 17.77 5.14
CA VAL A 58 -12.22 16.60 5.77
C VAL A 58 -13.71 16.54 5.42
N ILE A 59 -14.44 17.64 5.54
CA ILE A 59 -15.87 17.73 5.21
C ILE A 59 -16.13 17.36 3.74
N HIS A 60 -15.36 17.94 2.81
CA HIS A 60 -15.47 17.61 1.40
C HIS A 60 -15.17 16.14 1.11
N GLY A 61 -14.19 15.56 1.82
CA GLY A 61 -13.88 14.13 1.72
C GLY A 61 -15.03 13.24 2.20
N ILE A 62 -15.66 13.57 3.33
CA ILE A 62 -16.84 12.86 3.86
C ILE A 62 -18.01 12.95 2.87
N VAL A 63 -18.29 14.13 2.34
CA VAL A 63 -19.33 14.33 1.33
C VAL A 63 -19.06 13.48 0.08
N LYS A 64 -17.80 13.42 -0.36
CA LYS A 64 -17.39 12.59 -1.49
C LYS A 64 -17.61 11.10 -1.22
N ILE A 65 -17.28 10.60 -0.02
CA ILE A 65 -17.52 9.21 0.40
C ILE A 65 -19.03 8.93 0.37
N ALA A 66 -19.84 9.74 1.02
CA ALA A 66 -21.29 9.59 1.05
C ALA A 66 -21.90 9.61 -0.36
N SER A 67 -21.45 10.52 -1.22
CA SER A 67 -21.91 10.62 -2.62
C SER A 67 -21.59 9.36 -3.42
N LYS A 68 -20.40 8.80 -3.27
CA LYS A 68 -20.01 7.53 -3.94
C LYS A 68 -20.86 6.35 -3.49
N MET A 69 -21.37 6.39 -2.27
CA MET A 69 -22.24 5.35 -1.71
C MET A 69 -23.72 5.60 -2.00
N GLY A 70 -24.06 6.69 -2.67
CA GLY A 70 -25.45 7.08 -2.92
C GLY A 70 -26.20 7.56 -1.68
N ILE A 71 -25.49 7.98 -0.64
CA ILE A 71 -26.07 8.48 0.61
C ILE A 71 -26.20 10.00 0.53
N SER A 72 -27.41 10.53 0.60
CA SER A 72 -27.71 11.95 0.42
C SER A 72 -27.75 12.74 1.72
N THR A 73 -27.87 12.09 2.87
CA THR A 73 -27.96 12.74 4.17
C THR A 73 -26.98 12.11 5.16
N ILE A 74 -26.34 12.95 5.98
CA ILE A 74 -25.38 12.46 6.98
C ILE A 74 -26.05 11.57 8.03
N GLN A 75 -27.32 11.79 8.32
CA GLN A 75 -28.08 10.96 9.26
C GLN A 75 -28.19 9.50 8.81
N SER A 76 -28.24 9.27 7.51
CA SER A 76 -28.26 7.90 6.95
C SER A 76 -26.89 7.23 6.97
N TYR A 77 -25.82 8.01 7.07
CA TYR A 77 -24.44 7.51 7.19
C TYR A 77 -24.06 7.25 8.65
N GLN A 78 -24.48 8.16 9.55
CA GLN A 78 -24.13 8.09 10.97
C GLN A 78 -24.68 6.82 11.62
N GLY A 79 -23.81 6.04 12.25
CA GLY A 79 -24.18 4.79 12.91
C GLY A 79 -24.57 3.65 11.96
N SER A 80 -24.31 3.79 10.68
CA SER A 80 -24.65 2.78 9.66
C SER A 80 -23.83 1.48 9.78
N LYS A 81 -22.66 1.52 10.40
CA LYS A 81 -21.74 0.36 10.59
C LYS A 81 -21.44 -0.40 9.30
N ILE A 82 -21.32 0.32 8.18
CA ILE A 82 -21.12 -0.24 6.82
C ILE A 82 -19.67 -0.67 6.55
N PHE A 83 -18.94 -1.04 7.58
CA PHE A 83 -17.54 -1.41 7.52
C PHE A 83 -17.36 -2.91 7.78
N GLU A 84 -16.26 -3.42 7.30
CA GLU A 84 -15.75 -4.74 7.63
C GLU A 84 -14.45 -4.55 8.44
N ALA A 85 -14.31 -5.26 9.56
CA ALA A 85 -13.08 -5.29 10.32
C ALA A 85 -12.12 -6.31 9.68
N ILE A 86 -10.89 -5.90 9.44
CA ILE A 86 -9.82 -6.73 8.89
C ILE A 86 -8.62 -6.66 9.82
N GLY A 87 -8.12 -7.83 10.25
CA GLY A 87 -6.92 -7.91 11.07
C GLY A 87 -7.13 -7.58 12.55
N ILE A 88 -8.36 -7.65 13.06
CA ILE A 88 -8.71 -7.49 14.47
C ILE A 88 -9.31 -8.80 15.00
N HIS A 89 -8.84 -9.25 16.16
CA HIS A 89 -9.31 -10.49 16.78
C HIS A 89 -10.81 -10.45 17.06
N GLN A 90 -11.47 -11.60 16.92
CA GLN A 90 -12.93 -11.71 17.06
C GLN A 90 -13.44 -11.23 18.43
N ASP A 91 -12.73 -11.53 19.51
CA ASP A 91 -13.13 -11.10 20.88
C ASP A 91 -13.22 -9.57 21.02
N VAL A 92 -12.33 -8.83 20.33
CA VAL A 92 -12.36 -7.36 20.32
C VAL A 92 -13.59 -6.88 19.56
N ILE A 93 -13.89 -7.52 18.43
CA ILE A 93 -15.07 -7.17 17.60
C ILE A 93 -16.36 -7.44 18.38
N GLU A 94 -16.51 -8.60 18.97
CA GLU A 94 -17.72 -8.97 19.73
C GLU A 94 -17.97 -8.04 20.91
N LYS A 95 -16.91 -7.63 21.58
CA LYS A 95 -17.03 -6.79 22.78
C LYS A 95 -17.25 -5.32 22.48
N TYR A 96 -16.56 -4.76 21.46
CA TYR A 96 -16.51 -3.32 21.26
C TYR A 96 -17.17 -2.86 19.94
N PHE A 97 -17.30 -3.75 18.96
CA PHE A 97 -17.81 -3.47 17.62
C PHE A 97 -18.92 -4.44 17.23
N THR A 98 -19.80 -4.75 18.18
CA THR A 98 -20.90 -5.70 18.01
C THR A 98 -21.60 -5.54 16.67
N ASP A 99 -21.88 -6.66 15.99
CA ASP A 99 -22.50 -6.75 14.66
C ASP A 99 -21.63 -6.22 13.50
N THR A 100 -20.36 -5.91 13.73
CA THR A 100 -19.43 -5.61 12.64
C THR A 100 -18.93 -6.90 12.01
N VAL A 101 -19.01 -6.99 10.69
CA VAL A 101 -18.52 -8.16 9.94
C VAL A 101 -17.00 -8.22 10.04
N SER A 102 -16.47 -9.40 10.43
CA SER A 102 -15.03 -9.69 10.43
C SER A 102 -14.80 -11.09 9.88
N ARG A 103 -14.11 -11.18 8.73
CA ARG A 103 -13.76 -12.46 8.09
C ARG A 103 -12.31 -12.83 8.28
N ILE A 104 -11.48 -11.86 8.65
CA ILE A 104 -10.05 -12.02 8.86
C ILE A 104 -9.73 -11.50 10.25
N GLY A 105 -9.41 -12.40 11.17
CA GLY A 105 -8.94 -12.06 12.50
C GLY A 105 -7.51 -11.49 12.46
N GLY A 106 -6.99 -11.13 13.63
CA GLY A 106 -5.64 -10.58 13.73
C GLY A 106 -5.31 -10.19 15.17
N ILE A 107 -4.88 -8.93 15.36
CA ILE A 107 -4.37 -8.40 16.62
C ILE A 107 -5.43 -8.41 17.73
N SER A 108 -4.99 -8.79 18.91
CA SER A 108 -5.78 -8.77 20.14
C SER A 108 -5.74 -7.40 20.81
N LEU A 109 -6.50 -7.24 21.89
CA LEU A 109 -6.45 -6.00 22.68
C LEU A 109 -5.08 -5.79 23.34
N SER A 110 -4.37 -6.88 23.70
CA SER A 110 -3.00 -6.78 24.23
C SER A 110 -2.01 -6.28 23.19
N ASP A 111 -2.11 -6.74 21.96
CA ASP A 111 -1.25 -6.25 20.87
C ASP A 111 -1.48 -4.76 20.60
N ILE A 112 -2.74 -4.31 20.64
CA ILE A 112 -3.08 -2.88 20.51
C ILE A 112 -2.48 -2.07 21.69
N ALA A 113 -2.51 -2.62 22.90
CA ALA A 113 -1.94 -1.96 24.07
C ALA A 113 -0.41 -1.83 23.94
N GLU A 114 0.27 -2.88 23.48
CA GLU A 114 1.72 -2.86 23.24
C GLU A 114 2.11 -1.80 22.20
N ASP A 115 1.35 -1.67 21.11
CA ASP A 115 1.58 -0.63 20.10
C ASP A 115 1.41 0.79 20.67
N VAL A 116 0.39 1.00 21.49
CA VAL A 116 0.14 2.28 22.16
C VAL A 116 1.25 2.61 23.17
N GLU A 117 1.70 1.62 23.96
CA GLU A 117 2.81 1.79 24.89
C GLU A 117 4.13 2.12 24.18
N ALA A 118 4.41 1.47 23.06
CA ALA A 118 5.59 1.75 22.25
C ALA A 118 5.57 3.18 21.67
N LEU A 119 4.44 3.64 21.17
CA LEU A 119 4.26 5.03 20.70
C LEU A 119 4.42 6.03 21.85
N HIS A 120 3.83 5.74 23.02
CA HIS A 120 3.97 6.58 24.19
C HIS A 120 5.42 6.66 24.68
N ALA A 121 6.13 5.54 24.73
CA ALA A 121 7.54 5.51 25.14
C ALA A 121 8.44 6.31 24.20
N ARG A 122 8.13 6.34 22.91
CA ARG A 122 8.86 7.20 21.94
C ARG A 122 8.58 8.68 22.15
N ALA A 123 7.32 9.04 22.43
CA ALA A 123 6.90 10.43 22.65
C ALA A 123 7.41 11.01 23.97
N PHE A 124 7.49 10.19 24.99
CA PHE A 124 7.85 10.58 26.36
C PHE A 124 9.10 9.83 26.82
N ASP A 125 10.21 9.98 26.09
CA ASP A 125 11.49 9.39 26.50
C ASP A 125 11.89 9.89 27.90
N PRO A 126 11.81 9.03 28.94
CA PRO A 126 12.04 9.43 30.34
C PRO A 126 13.47 9.83 30.62
N LEU A 127 14.41 9.48 29.75
CA LEU A 127 15.83 9.81 29.90
C LEU A 127 16.23 11.07 29.12
N GLY A 128 15.34 11.59 28.25
CA GLY A 128 15.62 12.78 27.43
C GLY A 128 16.85 12.64 26.53
N LEU A 129 17.14 11.40 26.11
CA LEU A 129 18.33 11.09 25.32
C LEU A 129 18.11 11.32 23.82
N THR A 130 16.86 11.32 23.38
CA THR A 130 16.46 11.64 22.02
C THR A 130 16.33 13.14 21.86
N THR A 131 17.33 13.75 21.24
CA THR A 131 17.33 15.19 20.91
C THR A 131 16.83 15.47 19.50
N ASP A 132 16.50 14.44 18.73
CA ASP A 132 16.04 14.58 17.36
C ASP A 132 14.51 14.70 17.34
N GLU A 133 14.03 15.92 17.12
CA GLU A 133 12.61 16.25 17.00
C GLU A 133 12.09 16.09 15.57
N THR A 134 12.94 15.65 14.62
CA THR A 134 12.51 15.45 13.25
C THR A 134 11.56 14.27 13.12
N LEU A 135 10.58 14.40 12.22
CA LEU A 135 9.68 13.29 11.90
C LEU A 135 10.46 12.19 11.19
N ASP A 136 10.43 11.01 11.77
CA ASP A 136 10.97 9.82 11.12
C ASP A 136 10.27 9.56 9.79
N SER A 137 11.06 9.38 8.74
CA SER A 137 10.51 8.83 7.51
C SER A 137 10.30 7.33 7.70
N ALA A 138 9.05 6.88 7.75
CA ALA A 138 8.73 5.46 7.86
C ALA A 138 9.21 4.61 6.66
N GLY A 139 9.69 5.24 5.61
CA GLY A 139 10.17 4.56 4.41
C GLY A 139 9.07 3.95 3.52
N SER A 140 7.80 4.21 3.80
CA SER A 140 6.67 3.60 3.08
C SER A 140 6.59 4.02 1.60
N HIS A 141 6.94 5.26 1.28
CA HIS A 141 6.91 5.78 -0.11
C HIS A 141 8.26 5.72 -0.81
N LYS A 142 9.35 5.83 -0.06
CA LYS A 142 10.72 5.74 -0.58
C LYS A 142 11.53 4.86 0.36
N PHE A 143 12.34 3.99 -0.21
CA PHE A 143 13.26 3.18 0.57
C PHE A 143 14.10 4.05 1.52
N ARG A 144 14.19 3.63 2.77
CA ARG A 144 15.07 4.17 3.81
C ARG A 144 15.72 3.00 4.55
N SER A 145 17.04 3.03 4.69
CA SER A 145 17.76 1.99 5.41
C SER A 145 17.31 1.92 6.87
N GLY A 146 17.00 0.71 7.35
CA GLY A 146 16.55 0.48 8.72
C GLY A 146 15.08 0.82 9.00
N MET A 147 14.31 1.19 7.95
CA MET A 147 12.88 1.47 8.03
C MET A 147 12.08 0.37 7.32
N GLU A 148 10.88 0.67 6.80
CA GLU A 148 10.03 -0.30 6.11
C GLU A 148 10.77 -0.99 4.96
N GLU A 149 10.73 -2.32 4.94
CA GLU A 149 11.37 -3.13 3.92
C GLU A 149 10.62 -3.05 2.58
N HIS A 150 11.37 -2.95 1.49
CA HIS A 150 10.85 -2.92 0.14
C HIS A 150 11.37 -4.09 -0.69
N LEU A 151 10.49 -4.76 -1.43
CA LEU A 151 10.88 -5.80 -2.38
C LEU A 151 11.83 -5.23 -3.46
N TYR A 152 11.52 -4.05 -3.96
CA TYR A 152 12.36 -3.31 -4.91
C TYR A 152 13.18 -2.27 -4.17
N ASN A 153 14.29 -2.70 -3.60
CA ASN A 153 15.24 -1.86 -2.89
C ASN A 153 16.48 -1.57 -3.76
N PRO A 154 17.39 -0.69 -3.33
CA PRO A 154 18.58 -0.35 -4.12
C PRO A 154 19.42 -1.55 -4.54
N GLN A 155 19.53 -2.58 -3.72
CA GLN A 155 20.32 -3.77 -4.00
C GLN A 155 19.65 -4.64 -5.07
N THR A 156 18.36 -4.92 -4.93
CA THR A 156 17.63 -5.75 -5.90
C THR A 156 17.57 -5.08 -7.27
N ILE A 157 17.34 -3.76 -7.31
CA ILE A 157 17.33 -2.98 -8.56
C ILE A 157 18.71 -2.98 -9.19
N HIS A 158 19.78 -2.75 -8.43
CA HIS A 158 21.16 -2.75 -8.94
C HIS A 158 21.53 -4.09 -9.56
N LEU A 159 21.28 -5.19 -8.86
CA LEU A 159 21.60 -6.55 -9.36
C LEU A 159 20.85 -6.87 -10.64
N LEU A 160 19.56 -6.54 -10.73
CA LEU A 160 18.76 -6.76 -11.95
C LEU A 160 19.31 -5.94 -13.13
N GLN A 161 19.59 -4.65 -12.90
CA GLN A 161 20.15 -3.78 -13.93
C GLN A 161 21.54 -4.26 -14.40
N LEU A 162 22.38 -4.67 -13.47
CA LEU A 162 23.71 -5.20 -13.78
C LEU A 162 23.59 -6.47 -14.64
N ALA A 163 22.81 -7.44 -14.18
CA ALA A 163 22.60 -8.69 -14.90
C ALA A 163 22.09 -8.49 -16.31
N THR A 164 21.11 -7.62 -16.49
CA THR A 164 20.50 -7.35 -17.81
C THR A 164 21.42 -6.57 -18.75
N ARG A 165 22.18 -5.61 -18.24
CA ARG A 165 23.11 -4.80 -19.06
C ARG A 165 24.36 -5.57 -19.50
N THR A 166 24.83 -6.48 -18.66
CA THR A 166 26.04 -7.27 -18.96
C THR A 166 25.75 -8.63 -19.56
N GLY A 167 24.49 -9.10 -19.52
CA GLY A 167 24.12 -10.47 -19.89
C GLY A 167 24.65 -11.52 -18.91
N ASP A 168 25.02 -11.13 -17.68
CA ASP A 168 25.61 -12.01 -16.69
C ASP A 168 24.54 -12.83 -15.97
N TYR A 169 24.46 -14.11 -16.31
CA TYR A 169 23.49 -15.04 -15.73
C TYR A 169 23.75 -15.34 -14.25
N GLU A 170 25.00 -15.32 -13.79
CA GLU A 170 25.30 -15.53 -12.37
C GLU A 170 24.79 -14.35 -11.52
N LYS A 171 24.91 -13.13 -12.03
CA LYS A 171 24.29 -11.94 -11.40
C LYS A 171 22.78 -12.02 -11.38
N PHE A 172 22.16 -12.56 -12.40
CA PHE A 172 20.72 -12.82 -12.39
C PHE A 172 20.33 -13.87 -11.34
N LYS A 173 21.14 -14.91 -11.14
CA LYS A 173 20.91 -15.88 -10.05
C LYS A 173 21.09 -15.28 -8.65
N GLU A 174 22.05 -14.38 -8.48
CA GLU A 174 22.17 -13.63 -7.22
C GLU A 174 20.90 -12.79 -6.94
N TYR A 175 20.42 -12.10 -7.96
CA TYR A 175 19.16 -11.36 -7.90
C TYR A 175 17.97 -12.25 -7.50
N THR A 176 17.78 -13.39 -8.18
CA THR A 176 16.65 -14.28 -7.89
C THR A 176 16.70 -14.84 -6.47
N LYS A 177 17.89 -15.23 -5.98
CA LYS A 177 18.05 -15.70 -4.60
C LYS A 177 17.68 -14.62 -3.58
N LEU A 178 18.05 -13.37 -3.85
CA LEU A 178 17.74 -12.25 -2.97
C LEU A 178 16.23 -11.97 -2.96
N ILE A 179 15.59 -11.92 -4.14
CA ILE A 179 14.14 -11.75 -4.26
C ILE A 179 13.38 -12.87 -3.57
N ASP A 180 13.76 -14.13 -3.78
CA ASP A 180 13.08 -15.27 -3.16
C ASP A 180 13.19 -15.24 -1.62
N LYS A 181 14.31 -14.77 -1.08
CA LYS A 181 14.49 -14.60 0.36
C LYS A 181 13.65 -13.46 0.92
N GLU A 182 13.66 -12.31 0.24
CA GLU A 182 12.97 -11.11 0.72
C GLU A 182 11.45 -11.21 0.57
N THR A 183 10.94 -11.89 -0.45
CA THR A 183 9.50 -12.07 -0.64
C THR A 183 8.82 -12.82 0.50
N GLN A 184 9.56 -13.62 1.26
CA GLN A 184 9.00 -14.35 2.41
C GLN A 184 8.38 -13.42 3.46
N ALA A 185 8.91 -12.20 3.62
CA ALA A 185 8.43 -11.24 4.61
C ALA A 185 7.51 -10.14 4.02
N LEU A 186 7.52 -9.95 2.70
CA LEU A 186 6.96 -8.73 2.08
C LEU A 186 5.66 -8.95 1.33
N ASN A 187 5.29 -10.17 1.00
CA ASN A 187 4.02 -10.44 0.33
C ASN A 187 3.52 -11.88 0.60
N ILE A 188 2.21 -12.08 0.39
CA ILE A 188 1.54 -13.37 0.64
C ILE A 188 2.15 -14.49 -0.23
N ARG A 189 2.58 -14.19 -1.44
CA ARG A 189 3.20 -15.19 -2.32
C ARG A 189 4.50 -15.75 -1.74
N GLY A 190 5.28 -14.92 -1.03
CA GLY A 190 6.50 -15.36 -0.35
C GLY A 190 6.26 -16.35 0.79
N LEU A 191 5.02 -16.41 1.32
CA LEU A 191 4.61 -17.39 2.34
C LEU A 191 4.16 -18.74 1.75
N MET A 192 4.06 -18.84 0.42
CA MET A 192 3.65 -20.05 -0.28
C MET A 192 4.87 -20.79 -0.84
N ASP A 193 4.78 -22.10 -0.88
CA ASP A 193 5.79 -22.95 -1.52
C ASP A 193 5.11 -24.01 -2.40
N PHE A 194 5.87 -24.64 -3.29
CA PHE A 194 5.38 -25.70 -4.14
C PHE A 194 5.27 -27.01 -3.36
N LYS A 195 4.17 -27.73 -3.57
CA LYS A 195 4.01 -29.08 -3.05
C LYS A 195 4.73 -30.04 -3.98
N TYR A 196 5.99 -30.32 -3.69
CA TYR A 196 6.79 -31.23 -4.49
C TYR A 196 6.32 -32.70 -4.31
N PRO A 197 6.20 -33.45 -5.41
CA PRO A 197 5.88 -34.88 -5.34
C PRO A 197 7.09 -35.67 -4.79
N LYS A 198 6.82 -36.79 -4.13
CA LYS A 198 7.88 -37.67 -3.61
C LYS A 198 8.77 -38.27 -4.71
N LYS A 199 8.23 -38.44 -5.92
CA LYS A 199 8.93 -38.94 -7.10
C LYS A 199 8.77 -37.95 -8.23
N ALA A 200 9.89 -37.46 -8.78
CA ALA A 200 9.89 -36.60 -9.95
C ALA A 200 9.39 -37.36 -11.19
N ILE A 201 8.73 -36.63 -12.09
CA ILE A 201 8.40 -37.17 -13.42
C ILE A 201 9.67 -37.16 -14.28
N PRO A 202 9.79 -38.06 -15.27
CA PRO A 202 10.88 -38.04 -16.24
C PRO A 202 10.95 -36.73 -17.00
N LEU A 203 12.15 -36.26 -17.34
CA LEU A 203 12.34 -34.96 -18.00
C LEU A 203 11.59 -34.86 -19.33
N GLU A 204 11.48 -35.97 -20.06
CA GLU A 204 10.75 -36.06 -21.33
C GLU A 204 9.25 -35.80 -21.21
N GLN A 205 8.71 -35.91 -20.00
CA GLN A 205 7.30 -35.61 -19.69
C GLN A 205 7.11 -34.17 -19.17
N VAL A 206 8.19 -33.43 -18.96
CA VAL A 206 8.11 -32.02 -18.56
C VAL A 206 7.88 -31.18 -19.80
N GLU A 207 6.92 -30.27 -19.72
CA GLU A 207 6.63 -29.32 -20.79
C GLU A 207 7.85 -28.45 -21.08
N SER A 208 8.17 -28.22 -22.37
CA SER A 208 9.31 -27.40 -22.76
C SER A 208 9.10 -25.91 -22.42
N VAL A 209 10.21 -25.20 -22.22
CA VAL A 209 10.19 -23.74 -21.96
C VAL A 209 9.45 -23.00 -23.07
N GLU A 210 9.72 -23.35 -24.34
CA GLU A 210 9.08 -22.73 -25.51
C GLU A 210 7.56 -22.92 -25.50
N SER A 211 7.07 -24.05 -25.02
CA SER A 211 5.63 -24.28 -24.86
C SER A 211 5.04 -23.47 -23.70
N ILE A 212 5.76 -23.39 -22.59
CA ILE A 212 5.33 -22.65 -21.40
C ILE A 212 5.22 -21.14 -21.68
N VAL A 213 6.25 -20.54 -22.29
CA VAL A 213 6.31 -19.08 -22.52
C VAL A 213 5.23 -18.57 -23.48
N LYS A 214 4.69 -19.40 -24.37
CA LYS A 214 3.55 -19.03 -25.23
C LYS A 214 2.28 -18.63 -24.47
N ARG A 215 2.15 -19.06 -23.23
CA ARG A 215 1.02 -18.70 -22.35
C ARG A 215 1.24 -17.43 -21.56
N PHE A 216 2.46 -16.89 -21.58
CA PHE A 216 2.78 -15.65 -20.89
C PHE A 216 2.33 -14.45 -21.69
N LYS A 217 1.95 -13.41 -20.98
CA LYS A 217 1.53 -12.12 -21.56
C LYS A 217 1.90 -10.99 -20.64
N THR A 218 2.12 -9.80 -21.19
CA THR A 218 2.32 -8.59 -20.40
C THR A 218 1.01 -8.17 -19.73
N GLY A 219 1.12 -7.39 -18.64
CA GLY A 219 0.00 -6.62 -18.13
C GLY A 219 -0.50 -5.62 -19.18
N ALA A 220 -1.74 -5.17 -19.06
CA ALA A 220 -2.30 -4.13 -19.90
C ALA A 220 -1.66 -2.78 -19.55
N MET A 221 -0.83 -2.25 -20.44
CA MET A 221 -0.19 -0.94 -20.31
C MET A 221 -0.44 -0.16 -21.59
N SER A 222 -1.08 1.01 -21.46
CA SER A 222 -1.36 1.89 -22.60
C SER A 222 -0.27 2.95 -22.78
N TYR A 223 -0.25 3.62 -23.93
CA TYR A 223 0.62 4.78 -24.16
C TYR A 223 0.40 5.93 -23.16
N GLY A 224 -0.71 5.95 -22.44
CA GLY A 224 -0.95 6.92 -21.38
C GLY A 224 -0.11 6.68 -20.12
N SER A 225 0.39 5.45 -19.92
CA SER A 225 1.12 5.05 -18.72
C SER A 225 2.61 4.82 -18.93
N ILE A 226 3.04 4.54 -20.15
CA ILE A 226 4.45 4.29 -20.51
C ILE A 226 4.80 4.98 -21.83
N SER A 227 6.11 5.15 -22.08
CA SER A 227 6.56 5.69 -23.37
C SER A 227 6.34 4.70 -24.52
N GLN A 228 6.32 5.22 -25.74
CA GLN A 228 6.20 4.40 -26.95
C GLN A 228 7.33 3.37 -27.03
N GLU A 229 8.57 3.77 -26.79
CA GLU A 229 9.74 2.90 -26.86
C GLU A 229 9.68 1.76 -25.84
N ALA A 230 9.20 2.04 -24.64
CA ALA A 230 9.00 1.01 -23.61
C ALA A 230 7.92 0.01 -24.01
N HIS A 231 6.81 0.51 -24.56
CA HIS A 231 5.71 -0.32 -25.04
C HIS A 231 6.14 -1.22 -26.23
N GLU A 232 6.86 -0.66 -27.18
CA GLU A 232 7.41 -1.40 -28.33
C GLU A 232 8.43 -2.45 -27.90
N THR A 233 9.33 -2.10 -26.96
CA THR A 233 10.32 -3.03 -26.42
C THR A 233 9.66 -4.25 -25.78
N LEU A 234 8.59 -4.04 -25.00
CA LEU A 234 7.82 -5.14 -24.40
C LEU A 234 7.14 -6.01 -25.49
N ALA A 235 6.56 -5.39 -26.51
CA ALA A 235 5.93 -6.12 -27.60
C ALA A 235 6.94 -6.97 -28.39
N ILE A 236 8.11 -6.39 -28.72
CA ILE A 236 9.21 -7.10 -29.38
C ILE A 236 9.68 -8.30 -28.55
N ALA A 237 9.93 -8.09 -27.26
CA ALA A 237 10.36 -9.15 -26.35
C ALA A 237 9.33 -10.31 -26.29
N MET A 238 8.06 -9.99 -26.17
CA MET A 238 7.02 -11.01 -26.13
C MET A 238 6.84 -11.73 -27.46
N ASN A 239 6.96 -11.04 -28.58
CA ASN A 239 6.94 -11.65 -29.93
C ASN A 239 8.12 -12.61 -30.11
N MET A 240 9.33 -12.23 -29.70
CA MET A 240 10.50 -13.11 -29.74
C MET A 240 10.32 -14.39 -28.91
N LEU A 241 9.59 -14.31 -27.79
CA LEU A 241 9.26 -15.43 -26.93
C LEU A 241 8.01 -16.22 -27.40
N HIS A 242 7.38 -15.80 -28.49
CA HIS A 242 6.06 -16.31 -28.92
C HIS A 242 4.97 -16.18 -27.86
N GLY A 243 5.15 -15.27 -26.90
CA GLY A 243 4.14 -14.87 -25.92
C GLY A 243 3.17 -13.83 -26.49
N LYS A 244 2.53 -13.07 -25.63
CA LYS A 244 1.56 -12.06 -26.05
C LYS A 244 1.82 -10.73 -25.34
N SER A 245 1.76 -9.63 -26.09
CA SER A 245 1.75 -8.28 -25.55
C SER A 245 0.30 -7.77 -25.47
N ASN A 246 0.01 -6.99 -24.42
CA ASN A 246 -1.30 -6.39 -24.22
C ASN A 246 -1.17 -4.87 -24.23
N SER A 247 -1.78 -4.20 -25.21
CA SER A 247 -1.75 -2.75 -25.39
C SER A 247 -2.79 -2.00 -24.55
N GLY A 248 -3.63 -2.70 -23.78
CA GLY A 248 -4.73 -2.10 -23.03
C GLY A 248 -5.78 -1.45 -23.94
N GLU A 249 -6.57 -0.56 -23.36
CA GLU A 249 -7.59 0.21 -24.08
C GLU A 249 -7.03 1.40 -24.89
N GLY A 250 -5.79 1.82 -24.60
CA GLY A 250 -5.14 2.95 -25.29
C GLY A 250 -4.77 2.69 -26.74
N GLY A 251 -4.80 1.43 -27.16
CA GLY A 251 -4.49 1.03 -28.52
C GLY A 251 -3.01 1.15 -28.88
N GLU A 252 -2.73 1.16 -30.16
CA GLU A 252 -1.39 1.26 -30.74
C GLU A 252 -1.39 2.26 -31.89
N SER A 253 -0.20 2.78 -32.26
CA SER A 253 -0.09 3.63 -33.44
C SER A 253 -0.34 2.82 -34.73
N LEU A 254 -0.87 3.50 -35.75
CA LEU A 254 -1.20 2.84 -37.06
C LEU A 254 0.00 2.18 -37.70
N ASP A 255 1.20 2.75 -37.55
CA ASP A 255 2.46 2.22 -38.08
C ASP A 255 2.79 0.80 -37.59
N ARG A 256 2.23 0.41 -36.44
CA ARG A 256 2.41 -0.93 -35.85
C ARG A 256 1.40 -1.96 -36.35
N LEU A 257 0.41 -1.53 -37.10
CA LEU A 257 -0.64 -2.39 -37.67
C LEU A 257 -0.28 -2.91 -39.06
N GLU A 258 0.81 -2.47 -39.64
CA GLU A 258 1.32 -3.04 -40.87
C GLU A 258 1.81 -4.47 -40.63
N ILE A 259 1.04 -5.41 -41.10
CA ILE A 259 1.40 -6.83 -41.09
C ILE A 259 2.45 -7.04 -42.16
N GLY A 260 3.71 -7.16 -41.76
CA GLY A 260 4.80 -7.59 -42.59
C GLY A 260 4.75 -9.09 -42.87
#